data_56fc3f6a088016e0dec78bb01aef9cc0
#
_entry.id   56fc3f6a088016e0dec78bb01aef9cc0
#
_cell.length_a   1.000
_cell.length_b   1.000
_cell.length_c   1.000
_cell.angle_alpha   90.00
_cell.angle_beta   90.00
_cell.angle_gamma   90.00
#
_symmetry.space_group_name_H-M   'P 1'
#
loop_
_entity.id
_entity.type
_entity.pdbx_description
1 polymer ?
#
loop_
_entity_poly.entity_id
_entity_poly.type
_entity_poly.pdbx_seq_one_letter_code
_entity_poly.pdbx_strand_id
1 'polypeptide(L)'
;KKFMNENKKTVMYLVKEFEMKKSAQAYKRASQDKTGIIDPLKLPQYKYSEDIFKKLTIIPDGKNHGMMMLLDWSGSMADVLFDTVKQLINLVEFCRKVNIPYEVYFFTSERDYEARAEGGDFSSNNGEWIFENFSLVNCLSHRMNKKQADLALKMMFHMGMYFDNRYVSRRNSFEDHDTYEAQCNNWGIPSRYYLGNTPLNES
;
A
#
# COMPACT_ATOMS: atom_id res chain seq x y z
N LYS A 1 -10.82 -14.19 -7.70
CA LYS A 1 -10.21 -14.45 -9.04
C LYS A 1 -10.87 -13.60 -10.15
N LYS A 2 -12.21 -13.50 -10.23
CA LYS A 2 -12.93 -12.72 -11.27
C LYS A 2 -12.50 -11.25 -11.24
N PHE A 3 -12.59 -10.58 -10.10
CA PHE A 3 -12.15 -9.20 -9.89
C PHE A 3 -10.70 -8.94 -10.32
N MET A 4 -9.77 -9.82 -9.95
CA MET A 4 -8.35 -9.70 -10.33
C MET A 4 -8.14 -9.80 -11.85
N ASN A 5 -8.93 -10.63 -12.53
CA ASN A 5 -8.85 -10.78 -13.98
C ASN A 5 -9.41 -9.55 -14.70
N GLU A 6 -10.51 -8.97 -14.22
CA GLU A 6 -11.14 -7.78 -14.78
C GLU A 6 -10.20 -6.56 -14.70
N ASN A 7 -9.52 -6.40 -13.57
CA ASN A 7 -8.61 -5.26 -13.36
C ASN A 7 -7.18 -5.47 -13.89
N LYS A 8 -6.87 -6.67 -14.38
CA LYS A 8 -5.52 -6.99 -14.88
C LYS A 8 -5.03 -6.01 -15.95
N LYS A 9 -5.90 -5.60 -16.87
CA LYS A 9 -5.55 -4.65 -17.94
C LYS A 9 -5.19 -3.28 -17.38
N THR A 10 -5.97 -2.78 -16.43
CA THR A 10 -5.74 -1.48 -15.77
C THR A 10 -4.42 -1.48 -15.01
N VAL A 11 -4.16 -2.53 -14.22
CA VAL A 11 -2.88 -2.67 -13.50
C VAL A 11 -1.70 -2.76 -14.46
N MET A 12 -1.83 -3.50 -15.56
CA MET A 12 -0.75 -3.60 -16.56
C MET A 12 -0.49 -2.28 -17.28
N TYR A 13 -1.52 -1.48 -17.52
CA TYR A 13 -1.36 -0.13 -18.08
C TYR A 13 -0.59 0.77 -17.12
N LEU A 14 -0.95 0.79 -15.83
CA LEU A 14 -0.23 1.54 -14.79
C LEU A 14 1.24 1.12 -14.69
N VAL A 15 1.51 -0.18 -14.73
CA VAL A 15 2.88 -0.71 -14.75
C VAL A 15 3.66 -0.17 -15.94
N LYS A 16 3.10 -0.23 -17.15
CA LYS A 16 3.74 0.28 -18.36
C LYS A 16 4.05 1.77 -18.26
N GLU A 17 3.09 2.58 -17.84
CA GLU A 17 3.26 4.02 -17.66
C GLU A 17 4.35 4.33 -16.62
N PHE A 18 4.37 3.59 -15.52
CA PHE A 18 5.39 3.76 -14.48
C PHE A 18 6.79 3.41 -15.00
N GLU A 19 6.96 2.27 -15.66
CA GLU A 19 8.25 1.85 -16.20
C GLU A 19 8.76 2.82 -17.27
N MET A 20 7.88 3.33 -18.13
CA MET A 20 8.25 4.36 -19.11
C MET A 20 8.74 5.64 -18.42
N LYS A 21 8.02 6.13 -17.40
CA LYS A 21 8.43 7.33 -16.64
C LYS A 21 9.71 7.10 -15.87
N LYS A 22 9.87 5.93 -15.25
CA LYS A 22 11.10 5.54 -14.53
C LYS A 22 12.30 5.53 -15.48
N SER A 23 12.16 4.91 -16.65
CA SER A 23 13.22 4.86 -17.67
C SER A 23 13.56 6.26 -18.21
N ALA A 24 12.55 7.08 -18.48
CA ALA A 24 12.76 8.45 -18.94
C ALA A 24 13.49 9.30 -17.88
N GLN A 25 13.13 9.16 -16.60
CA GLN A 25 13.82 9.86 -15.51
C GLN A 25 15.25 9.36 -15.31
N ALA A 26 15.49 8.06 -15.40
CA ALA A 26 16.81 7.47 -15.32
C ALA A 26 17.70 7.99 -16.47
N TYR A 27 17.17 8.03 -17.68
CA TYR A 27 17.87 8.58 -18.83
C TYR A 27 18.17 10.08 -18.68
N LYS A 28 17.23 10.86 -18.15
CA LYS A 28 17.44 12.29 -17.87
C LYS A 28 18.55 12.54 -16.83
N ARG A 29 18.77 11.61 -15.91
CA ARG A 29 19.83 11.67 -14.89
C ARG A 29 21.13 11.03 -15.35
N ALA A 30 21.12 10.41 -16.54
CA ALA A 30 22.30 9.79 -17.08
C ALA A 30 23.38 10.83 -17.34
N SER A 31 24.59 10.59 -16.85
CA SER A 31 25.78 11.37 -17.17
C SER A 31 26.57 10.70 -18.27
N GLN A 32 27.21 11.51 -19.12
CA GLN A 32 28.18 11.02 -20.07
C GLN A 32 29.57 11.21 -19.48
N ASP A 33 30.29 10.12 -19.34
CA ASP A 33 31.68 10.16 -18.88
C ASP A 33 32.63 9.71 -19.99
N LYS A 34 33.84 10.26 -19.97
CA LYS A 34 34.89 9.89 -20.94
C LYS A 34 35.54 8.59 -20.47
N THR A 35 35.55 7.58 -21.29
CA THR A 35 36.09 6.24 -20.90
C THR A 35 37.60 6.16 -20.86
N GLY A 36 38.31 7.18 -21.35
CA GLY A 36 39.78 7.12 -21.59
C GLY A 36 40.16 6.28 -22.81
N ILE A 37 39.23 5.63 -23.47
CA ILE A 37 39.46 4.85 -24.71
C ILE A 37 39.27 5.78 -25.90
N ILE A 38 40.25 5.82 -26.80
CA ILE A 38 40.19 6.66 -28.01
C ILE A 38 39.10 6.11 -28.94
N ASP A 39 38.31 7.01 -29.52
CA ASP A 39 37.37 6.70 -30.56
C ASP A 39 38.06 6.82 -31.94
N PRO A 40 38.29 5.73 -32.66
CA PRO A 40 39.03 5.78 -33.96
C PRO A 40 38.37 6.71 -34.99
N LEU A 41 37.04 6.85 -34.93
CA LEU A 41 36.27 7.70 -35.86
C LEU A 41 36.48 9.20 -35.57
N LYS A 42 36.81 9.57 -34.33
CA LYS A 42 37.07 10.93 -33.91
C LYS A 42 38.58 11.31 -33.91
N LEU A 43 39.41 10.32 -34.03
CA LEU A 43 40.87 10.51 -34.03
C LEU A 43 41.35 11.55 -35.07
N PRO A 44 40.83 11.65 -36.29
CA PRO A 44 41.25 12.67 -37.27
C PRO A 44 40.95 14.10 -36.81
N GLN A 45 40.02 14.28 -35.85
CA GLN A 45 39.60 15.59 -35.36
C GLN A 45 40.42 16.08 -34.14
N TYR A 46 41.47 15.32 -33.71
CA TYR A 46 42.21 15.64 -32.49
C TYR A 46 42.82 17.04 -32.48
N LYS A 47 43.10 17.64 -33.64
CA LYS A 47 43.65 19.01 -33.77
C LYS A 47 42.61 20.11 -33.48
N TYR A 48 41.34 19.80 -33.55
CA TYR A 48 40.25 20.76 -33.46
C TYR A 48 39.26 20.47 -32.31
N SER A 49 39.33 19.28 -31.73
CA SER A 49 38.42 18.86 -30.68
C SER A 49 39.14 17.97 -29.65
N GLU A 50 38.99 18.30 -28.38
CA GLU A 50 39.45 17.44 -27.28
C GLU A 50 38.53 16.22 -27.02
N ASP A 51 37.41 16.12 -27.73
CA ASP A 51 36.41 15.08 -27.53
C ASP A 51 36.67 13.84 -28.39
N ILE A 52 37.88 13.32 -28.28
CA ILE A 52 38.39 12.15 -29.02
C ILE A 52 38.13 10.82 -28.32
N PHE A 53 37.63 10.83 -27.10
CA PHE A 53 37.35 9.63 -26.32
C PHE A 53 35.94 9.10 -26.52
N LYS A 54 35.80 7.78 -26.43
CA LYS A 54 34.47 7.12 -26.35
C LYS A 54 33.76 7.61 -25.09
N LYS A 55 32.48 7.94 -25.25
CA LYS A 55 31.60 8.31 -24.14
C LYS A 55 30.86 7.08 -23.64
N LEU A 56 30.82 6.92 -22.33
CA LEU A 56 29.99 5.95 -21.65
C LEU A 56 28.83 6.68 -21.00
N THR A 57 27.61 6.20 -21.24
CA THR A 57 26.44 6.70 -20.53
C THR A 57 26.29 5.92 -19.24
N ILE A 58 26.48 6.60 -18.11
CA ILE A 58 26.29 6.04 -16.78
C ILE A 58 24.88 6.39 -16.33
N ILE A 59 24.07 5.38 -16.15
CA ILE A 59 22.72 5.52 -15.59
C ILE A 59 22.84 5.23 -14.10
N PRO A 60 22.64 6.24 -13.23
CA PRO A 60 22.71 5.99 -11.80
C PRO A 60 21.57 5.08 -11.36
N ASP A 61 21.88 4.14 -10.48
CA ASP A 61 20.86 3.28 -9.89
C ASP A 61 19.83 4.14 -9.14
N GLY A 62 18.59 4.02 -9.57
CA GLY A 62 17.47 4.70 -8.92
C GLY A 62 17.23 4.10 -7.53
N LYS A 63 17.15 4.96 -6.50
CA LYS A 63 16.71 4.50 -5.18
C LYS A 63 15.25 4.02 -5.29
N ASN A 64 14.98 2.80 -4.87
CA ASN A 64 13.63 2.31 -4.74
C ASN A 64 12.98 2.97 -3.50
N HIS A 65 11.91 3.70 -3.73
CA HIS A 65 11.08 4.21 -2.65
C HIS A 65 10.07 3.14 -2.26
N GLY A 66 9.90 2.94 -0.94
CA GLY A 66 8.81 2.12 -0.42
C GLY A 66 7.49 2.90 -0.46
N MET A 67 6.36 2.19 -0.45
CA MET A 67 5.02 2.75 -0.37
C MET A 67 4.34 2.30 0.91
N MET A 68 3.91 3.26 1.73
CA MET A 68 3.07 3.01 2.89
C MET A 68 1.64 3.41 2.55
N MET A 69 0.69 2.53 2.77
CA MET A 69 -0.73 2.74 2.52
C MET A 69 -1.45 2.68 3.85
N LEU A 70 -2.16 3.74 4.19
CA LEU A 70 -2.98 3.85 5.38
C LEU A 70 -4.44 3.83 4.95
N LEU A 71 -5.22 2.93 5.51
CA LEU A 71 -6.65 2.80 5.24
C LEU A 71 -7.42 3.10 6.52
N ASP A 72 -8.33 4.06 6.43
CA ASP A 72 -9.28 4.35 7.48
C ASP A 72 -10.25 3.18 7.62
N TRP A 73 -10.24 2.57 8.81
CA TRP A 73 -11.07 1.40 9.14
C TRP A 73 -12.14 1.79 10.15
N SER A 74 -12.98 2.76 9.77
CA SER A 74 -14.03 3.30 10.63
C SER A 74 -15.43 3.03 10.08
N GLY A 75 -16.43 3.12 10.95
CA GLY A 75 -17.84 2.94 10.58
C GLY A 75 -18.33 3.95 9.54
N SER A 76 -17.79 5.17 9.53
CA SER A 76 -18.12 6.20 8.53
C SER A 76 -17.72 5.81 7.10
N MET A 77 -16.74 4.92 6.95
CA MET A 77 -16.28 4.41 5.65
C MET A 77 -17.15 3.27 5.09
N ALA A 78 -18.12 2.78 5.85
CA ALA A 78 -18.90 1.58 5.51
C ALA A 78 -19.55 1.62 4.11
N ASP A 79 -19.97 2.80 3.63
CA ASP A 79 -20.61 2.94 2.31
C ASP A 79 -19.64 2.83 1.13
N VAL A 80 -18.35 3.13 1.36
CA VAL A 80 -17.31 3.18 0.32
C VAL A 80 -16.18 2.17 0.56
N LEU A 81 -16.22 1.46 1.68
CA LEU A 81 -15.13 0.61 2.16
C LEU A 81 -14.75 -0.47 1.14
N PHE A 82 -15.73 -1.13 0.55
CA PHE A 82 -15.47 -2.20 -0.41
C PHE A 82 -14.79 -1.69 -1.69
N ASP A 83 -15.19 -0.52 -2.16
CA ASP A 83 -14.56 0.08 -3.35
C ASP A 83 -13.15 0.57 -3.03
N THR A 84 -12.92 1.10 -1.83
CA THR A 84 -11.60 1.48 -1.34
C THR A 84 -10.68 0.26 -1.22
N VAL A 85 -11.17 -0.84 -0.66
CA VAL A 85 -10.42 -2.10 -0.60
C VAL A 85 -10.08 -2.64 -2.00
N LYS A 86 -11.00 -2.53 -2.97
CA LYS A 86 -10.72 -2.92 -4.36
C LYS A 86 -9.59 -2.08 -4.97
N GLN A 87 -9.59 -0.76 -4.74
CA GLN A 87 -8.53 0.13 -5.22
C GLN A 87 -7.20 -0.20 -4.56
N LEU A 88 -7.20 -0.45 -3.24
CA LEU A 88 -6.04 -0.86 -2.49
C LEU A 88 -5.43 -2.16 -3.04
N ILE A 89 -6.27 -3.16 -3.33
CA ILE A 89 -5.82 -4.43 -3.93
C ILE A 89 -5.14 -4.19 -5.29
N ASN A 90 -5.71 -3.32 -6.13
CA ASN A 90 -5.12 -2.98 -7.42
C ASN A 90 -3.75 -2.29 -7.25
N LEU A 91 -3.63 -1.41 -6.25
CA LEU A 91 -2.38 -0.71 -5.95
C LEU A 91 -1.31 -1.66 -5.39
N VAL A 92 -1.70 -2.60 -4.53
CA VAL A 92 -0.80 -3.66 -4.04
C VAL A 92 -0.31 -4.55 -5.17
N GLU A 93 -1.20 -4.96 -6.09
CA GLU A 93 -0.80 -5.74 -7.26
C GLU A 93 0.13 -4.94 -8.20
N PHE A 94 -0.08 -3.65 -8.34
CA PHE A 94 0.83 -2.77 -9.05
C PHE A 94 2.21 -2.76 -8.38
N CYS A 95 2.29 -2.51 -7.06
CA CYS A 95 3.56 -2.51 -6.31
C CYS A 95 4.30 -3.83 -6.44
N ARG A 96 3.58 -4.96 -6.36
CA ARG A 96 4.15 -6.30 -6.54
C ARG A 96 4.76 -6.52 -7.93
N LYS A 97 4.12 -5.99 -8.98
CA LYS A 97 4.60 -6.11 -10.37
C LYS A 97 5.83 -5.25 -10.67
N VAL A 98 5.90 -4.08 -10.03
CA VAL A 98 6.99 -3.12 -10.22
C VAL A 98 8.13 -3.35 -9.20
N ASN A 99 7.99 -4.32 -8.29
CA ASN A 99 8.93 -4.59 -7.19
C ASN A 99 9.17 -3.38 -6.28
N ILE A 100 8.11 -2.61 -6.00
CA ILE A 100 8.15 -1.55 -4.99
C ILE A 100 7.83 -2.18 -3.63
N PRO A 101 8.69 -2.03 -2.61
CA PRO A 101 8.36 -2.41 -1.25
C PRO A 101 7.11 -1.68 -0.78
N TYR A 102 6.18 -2.38 -0.15
CA TYR A 102 4.95 -1.79 0.35
C TYR A 102 4.57 -2.35 1.71
N GLU A 103 3.88 -1.51 2.49
CA GLU A 103 3.24 -1.87 3.75
C GLU A 103 1.84 -1.27 3.75
N VAL A 104 0.87 -2.04 4.21
CA VAL A 104 -0.54 -1.62 4.32
C VAL A 104 -0.99 -1.72 5.75
N TYR A 105 -1.52 -0.63 6.27
CA TYR A 105 -2.04 -0.55 7.62
C TYR A 105 -3.48 -0.09 7.61
N PHE A 106 -4.29 -0.67 8.46
CA PHE A 106 -5.56 -0.10 8.88
C PHE A 106 -5.34 0.74 10.12
N PHE A 107 -5.95 1.90 10.18
CA PHE A 107 -6.03 2.67 11.41
C PHE A 107 -7.48 2.77 11.86
N THR A 108 -7.70 2.60 13.16
CA THR A 108 -9.01 2.63 13.79
C THR A 108 -8.86 3.04 15.25
N SER A 109 -9.95 3.52 15.87
CA SER A 109 -10.00 3.63 17.32
C SER A 109 -10.30 2.25 17.90
N GLU A 110 -9.41 1.76 18.73
CA GLU A 110 -9.49 0.40 19.24
C GLU A 110 -10.57 0.21 20.29
N ARG A 111 -11.21 -0.95 20.20
CA ARG A 111 -12.02 -1.55 21.27
C ARG A 111 -11.36 -2.80 21.84
N ASP A 112 -10.04 -2.92 21.80
CA ASP A 112 -9.40 -4.12 22.34
C ASP A 112 -9.35 -4.02 23.88
N TYR A 113 -10.41 -4.55 24.50
CA TYR A 113 -10.53 -4.67 25.95
C TYR A 113 -9.41 -5.53 26.56
N GLU A 114 -8.81 -6.44 25.79
CA GLU A 114 -7.73 -7.32 26.24
C GLU A 114 -6.40 -6.55 26.34
N ALA A 115 -6.11 -5.64 25.43
CA ALA A 115 -4.91 -4.79 25.52
C ALA A 115 -4.98 -3.81 26.71
N ARG A 116 -6.18 -3.37 27.08
CA ARG A 116 -6.40 -2.57 28.31
C ARG A 116 -6.18 -3.36 29.60
N ALA A 117 -6.42 -4.66 29.59
CA ALA A 117 -6.24 -5.52 30.77
C ALA A 117 -4.77 -5.78 31.09
N GLU A 118 -3.85 -5.63 30.14
CA GLU A 118 -2.40 -5.79 30.35
C GLU A 118 -1.70 -4.54 30.93
N GLY A 119 -2.46 -3.50 31.30
CA GLY A 119 -1.98 -2.42 32.16
C GLY A 119 -0.84 -1.58 31.59
N GLY A 120 -0.86 -1.30 30.32
CA GLY A 120 0.04 -0.31 29.74
C GLY A 120 -0.31 1.09 30.25
N ASP A 121 0.33 1.51 31.33
CA ASP A 121 0.25 2.88 31.83
C ASP A 121 0.99 3.78 30.83
N PHE A 122 0.26 4.35 29.88
CA PHE A 122 0.82 5.30 28.91
C PHE A 122 1.03 6.64 29.62
N SER A 123 2.20 6.81 30.23
CA SER A 123 2.61 8.12 30.74
C SER A 123 3.11 8.98 29.59
N SER A 124 2.43 10.11 29.30
CA SER A 124 2.93 11.07 28.32
C SER A 124 3.96 11.99 28.96
N ASN A 125 5.08 12.21 28.29
CA ASN A 125 6.01 13.28 28.60
C ASN A 125 5.52 14.61 27.99
N ASN A 126 5.96 15.75 28.53
CA ASN A 126 5.62 17.05 27.95
C ASN A 126 6.01 17.14 26.47
N GLY A 127 5.02 17.30 25.62
CA GLY A 127 5.20 17.38 24.15
C GLY A 127 4.94 16.08 23.39
N GLU A 128 4.55 15.00 24.06
CA GLU A 128 4.09 13.76 23.43
C GLU A 128 2.55 13.74 23.39
N TRP A 129 2.02 13.40 22.23
CA TRP A 129 0.59 13.18 22.04
C TRP A 129 0.33 11.69 22.11
N ILE A 130 -0.37 11.23 23.14
CA ILE A 130 -0.81 9.84 23.26
C ILE A 130 -2.29 9.77 22.94
N PHE A 131 -2.62 9.04 21.89
CA PHE A 131 -4.00 8.69 21.56
C PHE A 131 -4.35 7.40 22.30
N GLU A 132 -5.18 7.48 23.32
CA GLU A 132 -5.55 6.34 24.17
C GLU A 132 -6.24 5.20 23.43
N ASN A 133 -6.78 5.45 22.24
CA ASN A 133 -7.56 4.48 21.48
C ASN A 133 -7.14 4.37 20.02
N PHE A 134 -5.88 4.61 19.70
CA PHE A 134 -5.40 4.47 18.32
C PHE A 134 -4.79 3.09 18.10
N SER A 135 -5.30 2.35 17.11
CA SER A 135 -4.75 1.08 16.68
C SER A 135 -4.30 1.12 15.23
N LEU A 136 -3.11 0.62 14.97
CA LEU A 136 -2.53 0.49 13.65
C LEU A 136 -2.25 -0.98 13.36
N VAL A 137 -3.10 -1.58 12.53
CA VAL A 137 -3.01 -3.02 12.20
C VAL A 137 -2.35 -3.21 10.85
N ASN A 138 -1.20 -3.89 10.82
CA ASN A 138 -0.55 -4.26 9.56
C ASN A 138 -1.33 -5.40 8.89
N CYS A 139 -1.86 -5.15 7.70
CA CYS A 139 -2.70 -6.09 6.98
C CYS A 139 -1.97 -6.78 5.82
N LEU A 140 -1.06 -6.06 5.17
CA LEU A 140 -0.28 -6.55 4.04
C LEU A 140 1.12 -5.97 4.06
N SER A 141 2.11 -6.81 3.81
CA SER A 141 3.51 -6.42 3.72
C SER A 141 4.16 -7.09 2.51
N HIS A 142 5.11 -6.38 1.89
CA HIS A 142 5.95 -6.96 0.83
C HIS A 142 6.83 -8.12 1.33
N ARG A 143 7.02 -8.24 2.66
CA ARG A 143 7.78 -9.32 3.32
C ARG A 143 7.02 -10.64 3.38
N MET A 144 5.71 -10.62 3.17
CA MET A 144 4.86 -11.81 3.16
C MET A 144 5.23 -12.72 1.99
N ASN A 145 5.26 -14.02 2.24
CA ASN A 145 5.37 -14.98 1.15
C ASN A 145 4.09 -14.97 0.29
N LYS A 146 4.16 -15.50 -0.92
CA LYS A 146 3.04 -15.47 -1.88
C LYS A 146 1.75 -16.05 -1.30
N LYS A 147 1.83 -17.17 -0.56
CA LYS A 147 0.64 -17.81 0.02
C LYS A 147 -0.02 -16.93 1.10
N GLN A 148 0.81 -16.33 1.96
CA GLN A 148 0.34 -15.41 3.00
C GLN A 148 -0.30 -14.17 2.38
N ALA A 149 0.36 -13.53 1.41
CA ALA A 149 -0.15 -12.35 0.74
C ALA A 149 -1.46 -12.63 0.00
N ASP A 150 -1.58 -13.77 -0.71
CA ASP A 150 -2.80 -14.15 -1.41
C ASP A 150 -3.95 -14.45 -0.43
N LEU A 151 -3.64 -15.01 0.75
CA LEU A 151 -4.63 -15.22 1.81
C LEU A 151 -5.07 -13.88 2.42
N ALA A 152 -4.13 -13.01 2.77
CA ALA A 152 -4.43 -11.69 3.32
C ALA A 152 -5.28 -10.84 2.36
N LEU A 153 -4.94 -10.82 1.06
CA LEU A 153 -5.76 -10.15 0.03
C LEU A 153 -7.20 -10.70 -0.04
N LYS A 154 -7.37 -12.02 0.09
CA LYS A 154 -8.71 -12.61 0.12
C LYS A 154 -9.46 -12.19 1.38
N MET A 155 -8.81 -12.22 2.54
CA MET A 155 -9.42 -11.80 3.80
C MET A 155 -9.86 -10.33 3.74
N MET A 156 -8.98 -9.44 3.26
CA MET A 156 -9.32 -8.02 3.07
C MET A 156 -10.52 -7.82 2.13
N PHE A 157 -10.55 -8.55 1.03
CA PHE A 157 -11.68 -8.49 0.09
C PHE A 157 -12.98 -8.94 0.74
N HIS A 158 -12.95 -10.02 1.53
CA HIS A 158 -14.12 -10.51 2.26
C HIS A 158 -14.55 -9.55 3.36
N MET A 159 -13.61 -9.00 4.14
CA MET A 159 -13.93 -8.00 5.17
C MET A 159 -14.53 -6.73 4.55
N GLY A 160 -13.94 -6.20 3.48
CA GLY A 160 -14.48 -5.04 2.79
C GLY A 160 -15.90 -5.27 2.27
N MET A 161 -16.19 -6.47 1.74
CA MET A 161 -17.53 -6.84 1.31
C MET A 161 -18.49 -7.03 2.50
N TYR A 162 -18.00 -7.55 3.60
CA TYR A 162 -18.79 -7.79 4.80
C TYR A 162 -19.26 -6.50 5.47
N PHE A 163 -18.36 -5.54 5.62
CA PHE A 163 -18.64 -4.27 6.32
C PHE A 163 -19.30 -3.20 5.42
N ASP A 164 -19.44 -3.45 4.13
CA ASP A 164 -20.08 -2.49 3.22
C ASP A 164 -21.61 -2.51 3.42
N ASN A 165 -22.16 -1.37 3.81
CA ASN A 165 -23.60 -1.21 4.06
C ASN A 165 -24.49 -1.62 2.89
N ARG A 166 -24.00 -1.47 1.65
CA ARG A 166 -24.73 -1.89 0.44
C ARG A 166 -25.01 -3.40 0.40
N TYR A 167 -24.16 -4.18 1.08
CA TYR A 167 -24.31 -5.63 1.20
C TYR A 167 -24.96 -6.04 2.52
N VAL A 168 -24.75 -5.27 3.58
CA VAL A 168 -25.38 -5.47 4.90
C VAL A 168 -26.90 -5.26 4.82
N SER A 169 -27.36 -4.20 4.16
CA SER A 169 -28.78 -3.87 4.00
C SER A 169 -29.58 -4.96 3.29
N ARG A 170 -28.95 -5.79 2.48
CA ARG A 170 -29.58 -6.96 1.86
C ARG A 170 -29.65 -8.17 2.78
N ARG A 171 -28.91 -8.16 3.89
CA ARG A 171 -28.79 -9.27 4.84
C ARG A 171 -29.61 -9.08 6.09
N ASN A 172 -29.83 -7.84 6.51
CA ASN A 172 -30.45 -7.53 7.82
C ASN A 172 -31.69 -6.67 7.67
N SER A 173 -32.82 -7.30 7.88
CA SER A 173 -34.02 -6.68 8.44
C SER A 173 -34.05 -6.81 9.98
N PHE A 174 -32.91 -6.94 10.65
CA PHE A 174 -32.83 -7.16 12.09
C PHE A 174 -32.02 -6.04 12.79
N GLU A 175 -32.74 -5.30 13.60
CA GLU A 175 -32.31 -4.17 14.42
C GLU A 175 -31.76 -4.67 15.76
N ASP A 176 -30.49 -5.14 15.85
CA ASP A 176 -29.89 -5.33 17.15
C ASP A 176 -28.37 -5.27 17.13
N HIS A 177 -27.77 -4.48 18.01
CA HIS A 177 -26.32 -4.30 18.13
C HIS A 177 -25.63 -5.62 18.52
N ASP A 178 -26.27 -6.44 19.33
CA ASP A 178 -25.78 -7.76 19.74
C ASP A 178 -25.68 -8.74 18.54
N THR A 179 -26.46 -8.49 17.51
CA THR A 179 -26.46 -9.30 16.28
C THR A 179 -25.22 -9.04 15.42
N TYR A 180 -24.65 -7.83 15.49
CA TYR A 180 -23.46 -7.48 14.69
C TYR A 180 -22.21 -8.25 15.15
N GLU A 181 -21.93 -8.28 16.44
CA GLU A 181 -20.80 -9.04 17.00
C GLU A 181 -21.00 -10.55 16.83
N ALA A 182 -22.21 -11.06 17.05
CA ALA A 182 -22.55 -12.45 16.82
C ALA A 182 -22.36 -12.86 15.36
N GLN A 183 -22.71 -11.99 14.41
CA GLN A 183 -22.52 -12.24 12.98
C GLN A 183 -21.05 -12.20 12.58
N CYS A 184 -20.27 -11.26 13.09
CA CYS A 184 -18.84 -11.21 12.88
C CYS A 184 -18.16 -12.47 13.40
N ASN A 185 -18.54 -12.94 14.58
CA ASN A 185 -18.04 -14.20 15.15
C ASN A 185 -18.43 -15.42 14.31
N ASN A 186 -19.63 -15.48 13.76
CA ASN A 186 -20.08 -16.55 12.86
C ASN A 186 -19.30 -16.59 11.54
N TRP A 187 -18.75 -15.44 11.09
CA TRP A 187 -17.88 -15.37 9.91
C TRP A 187 -16.41 -15.55 10.23
N GLY A 188 -16.05 -15.73 11.52
CA GLY A 188 -14.67 -15.91 11.97
C GLY A 188 -13.81 -14.67 11.77
N ILE A 189 -14.41 -13.47 11.78
CA ILE A 189 -13.67 -12.21 11.72
C ILE A 189 -13.25 -11.88 13.16
N PRO A 190 -11.94 -11.82 13.46
CA PRO A 190 -11.48 -11.41 14.79
C PRO A 190 -11.91 -9.98 15.16
N SER A 191 -12.21 -9.74 16.44
CA SER A 191 -12.68 -8.46 16.97
C SER A 191 -11.79 -7.27 16.59
N ARG A 192 -10.47 -7.47 16.54
CA ARG A 192 -9.49 -6.46 16.13
C ARG A 192 -9.67 -5.92 14.70
N TYR A 193 -10.48 -6.58 13.87
CA TYR A 193 -10.80 -6.13 12.51
C TYR A 193 -12.18 -5.52 12.40
N TYR A 194 -12.90 -5.31 13.50
CA TYR A 194 -14.18 -4.63 13.48
C TYR A 194 -13.97 -3.14 13.18
N LEU A 195 -14.99 -2.55 12.55
CA LEU A 195 -14.98 -1.11 12.28
C LEU A 195 -15.08 -0.35 13.61
N GLY A 196 -14.14 0.55 13.83
CA GLY A 196 -14.16 1.46 14.97
C GLY A 196 -14.57 2.88 14.60
N ASN A 197 -14.28 3.82 15.47
CA ASN A 197 -14.42 5.26 15.20
C ASN A 197 -13.14 5.79 14.54
N THR A 198 -13.24 6.94 13.85
CA THR A 198 -12.07 7.59 13.28
C THR A 198 -11.37 8.39 14.38
N PRO A 199 -10.12 8.07 14.74
CA PRO A 199 -9.42 8.79 15.82
C PRO A 199 -9.06 10.23 15.46
N LEU A 200 -9.22 10.62 14.18
CA LEU A 200 -8.90 11.97 13.70
C LEU A 200 -10.03 12.99 13.90
N ASN A 201 -11.22 12.59 14.35
CA ASN A 201 -12.37 13.48 14.53
C ASN A 201 -12.52 14.03 15.95
N GLU A 202 -11.59 13.78 16.83
CA GLU A 202 -11.62 14.25 18.23
C GLU A 202 -10.70 15.45 18.47
N SER A 203 -10.43 16.24 17.45
CA SER A 203 -9.64 17.48 17.57
C SER A 203 -10.49 18.73 17.37
#